data_d967d35a705fa1fbabb895ecf73fb939
#
_entry.id   d967d35a705fa1fbabb895ecf73fb939
#
_cell.length_a   1.000
_cell.length_b   1.000
_cell.length_c   1.000
_cell.angle_alpha   90.00
_cell.angle_beta   90.00
_cell.angle_gamma   90.00
#
_symmetry.space_group_name_H-M   'P 1'
#
loop_
_entity.id
_entity.type
_entity.pdbx_description
1 polymer ?
#
loop_
_entity_poly.entity_id
_entity_poly.type
_entity_poly.pdbx_seq_one_letter_code
_entity_poly.pdbx_strand_id
1 'polypeptide(L)'
;TPTQPATKPKKFFWLKLKERFFDDRNIKLLRAQENGDTLVLVYLMMQCKALKSDGLIDYRQILPSIEDEIALDIGVEPEIVKAALTWMERLDLVERVDGDAVMMLARSELIEIGREGESAERMRRYRERKASQCDG
;
A
#
# COMPACT_ATOMS: atom_id res chain seq x y z
N THR A 1 14.72 -12.74 32.00
CA THR A 1 14.13 -12.98 31.45
C THR A 1 13.34 -12.33 31.00
N PRO A 2 13.36 -11.89 30.46
CA PRO A 2 12.63 -11.27 30.06
C PRO A 2 11.72 -11.61 29.42
N THR A 3 11.21 -12.00 29.91
CA THR A 3 10.08 -12.27 29.43
C THR A 3 9.59 -11.29 28.68
N GLN A 4 9.46 -11.53 27.58
CA GLN A 4 8.70 -10.83 26.76
C GLN A 4 7.42 -10.69 27.27
N PRO A 5 6.95 -9.54 27.38
CA PRO A 5 5.66 -9.30 27.78
C PRO A 5 4.78 -10.07 26.90
N ALA A 6 3.85 -10.66 27.45
CA ALA A 6 2.81 -11.29 26.79
C ALA A 6 2.41 -10.44 25.69
N THR A 7 2.97 -10.70 24.65
CA THR A 7 2.85 -9.85 23.65
C THR A 7 1.57 -10.05 23.03
N LYS A 8 0.91 -9.00 22.83
CA LYS A 8 -0.15 -8.97 21.86
C LYS A 8 0.45 -9.51 20.59
N PRO A 9 -0.15 -10.51 19.97
CA PRO A 9 0.35 -11.02 18.71
C PRO A 9 0.45 -9.86 17.73
N LYS A 10 1.54 -9.77 17.03
CA LYS A 10 1.72 -8.75 16.02
C LYS A 10 0.62 -8.92 14.99
N LYS A 11 -0.12 -7.87 14.74
CA LYS A 11 -1.08 -7.87 13.65
C LYS A 11 -0.32 -7.64 12.37
N PHE A 12 -0.54 -8.48 11.38
CA PHE A 12 0.04 -8.31 10.07
C PHE A 12 -0.97 -7.67 9.13
N PHE A 13 -0.45 -6.90 8.22
CA PHE A 13 -1.25 -6.27 7.18
C PHE A 13 -0.82 -6.85 5.85
N TRP A 14 -1.71 -6.88 4.88
CA TRP A 14 -1.38 -7.36 3.55
C TRP A 14 -2.05 -6.53 2.48
N LEU A 15 -1.52 -6.64 1.29
CA LEU A 15 -2.00 -5.96 0.12
C LEU A 15 -2.42 -7.01 -0.88
N LYS A 16 -3.64 -6.90 -1.39
CA LYS A 16 -4.12 -7.79 -2.43
C LYS A 16 -4.20 -7.02 -3.73
N LEU A 17 -3.54 -7.53 -4.76
CA LEU A 17 -3.69 -6.95 -6.08
C LEU A 17 -4.90 -7.61 -6.75
N LYS A 18 -5.76 -6.80 -7.29
CA LYS A 18 -6.88 -7.30 -8.08
C LYS A 18 -6.37 -7.78 -9.42
N GLU A 19 -7.06 -8.72 -10.03
CA GLU A 19 -6.68 -9.26 -11.35
C GLU A 19 -6.58 -8.18 -12.42
N ARG A 20 -7.32 -7.10 -12.24
CA ARG A 20 -7.36 -5.99 -13.18
C ARG A 20 -6.24 -4.96 -13.00
N PHE A 21 -5.38 -5.16 -12.00
CA PHE A 21 -4.37 -4.16 -11.67
C PHE A 21 -3.55 -3.75 -12.89
N PHE A 22 -3.05 -4.72 -13.64
CA PHE A 22 -2.21 -4.43 -14.80
C PHE A 22 -3.01 -4.06 -16.06
N ASP A 23 -4.33 -4.19 -16.01
CA ASP A 23 -5.21 -3.75 -17.09
C ASP A 23 -5.69 -2.31 -16.90
N ASP A 24 -5.47 -1.74 -15.73
CA ASP A 24 -5.88 -0.38 -15.44
C ASP A 24 -5.12 0.61 -16.32
N ARG A 25 -5.85 1.57 -16.86
CA ARG A 25 -5.28 2.57 -17.77
C ARG A 25 -4.16 3.38 -17.11
N ASN A 26 -4.35 3.77 -15.85
CA ASN A 26 -3.35 4.58 -15.14
C ASN A 26 -2.08 3.77 -14.89
N ILE A 27 -2.22 2.49 -14.55
CA ILE A 27 -1.07 1.62 -14.36
C ILE A 27 -0.35 1.40 -15.69
N LYS A 28 -1.09 1.24 -16.79
CA LYS A 28 -0.50 1.11 -18.12
C LYS A 28 0.25 2.38 -18.53
N LEU A 29 -0.31 3.55 -18.24
CA LEU A 29 0.34 4.82 -18.50
C LEU A 29 1.62 4.97 -17.68
N LEU A 30 1.60 4.57 -16.43
CA LEU A 30 2.78 4.60 -15.58
C LEU A 30 3.88 3.67 -16.12
N ARG A 31 3.51 2.46 -16.52
CA ARG A 31 4.47 1.50 -17.08
C ARG A 31 5.06 1.95 -18.40
N ALA A 32 4.34 2.77 -19.17
CA ALA A 32 4.79 3.25 -20.45
C ALA A 32 5.87 4.33 -20.36
N GLN A 33 6.10 4.86 -19.16
CA GLN A 33 7.11 5.91 -18.98
C GLN A 33 8.51 5.32 -18.91
N GLU A 34 9.54 6.19 -19.02
CA GLU A 34 10.91 5.76 -18.82
C GLU A 34 11.01 5.10 -17.44
N ASN A 35 11.64 3.93 -17.37
CA ASN A 35 11.71 3.14 -16.15
C ASN A 35 10.32 2.74 -15.60
N GLY A 36 9.34 2.63 -16.50
CA GLY A 36 7.94 2.44 -16.10
C GLY A 36 7.68 1.24 -15.20
N ASP A 37 8.34 0.12 -15.47
CA ASP A 37 8.16 -1.06 -14.62
C ASP A 37 8.69 -0.79 -13.20
N THR A 38 9.79 -0.05 -13.08
CA THR A 38 10.31 0.36 -11.78
C THR A 38 9.38 1.35 -11.11
N LEU A 39 8.76 2.25 -11.87
CA LEU A 39 7.78 3.20 -11.32
C LEU A 39 6.59 2.48 -10.69
N VAL A 40 6.10 1.43 -11.34
CA VAL A 40 5.01 0.63 -10.79
C VAL A 40 5.49 -0.11 -9.53
N LEU A 41 6.71 -0.63 -9.54
CA LEU A 41 7.27 -1.27 -8.37
C LEU A 41 7.38 -0.28 -7.20
N VAL A 42 7.81 0.95 -7.47
CA VAL A 42 7.85 2.01 -6.46
C VAL A 42 6.45 2.25 -5.87
N TYR A 43 5.43 2.30 -6.72
CA TYR A 43 4.05 2.46 -6.27
C TYR A 43 3.66 1.34 -5.31
N LEU A 44 3.96 0.10 -5.66
CA LEU A 44 3.65 -1.05 -4.80
C LEU A 44 4.45 -1.03 -3.49
N MET A 45 5.71 -0.66 -3.54
CA MET A 45 6.55 -0.52 -2.34
C MET A 45 6.02 0.57 -1.42
N MET A 46 5.57 1.68 -1.97
CA MET A 46 4.96 2.76 -1.19
C MET A 46 3.65 2.32 -0.55
N GLN A 47 2.84 1.54 -1.27
CA GLN A 47 1.62 0.96 -0.72
C GLN A 47 1.95 0.07 0.49
N CYS A 48 2.97 -0.77 0.37
CA CYS A 48 3.40 -1.61 1.48
C CYS A 48 3.89 -0.79 2.67
N LYS A 49 4.65 0.27 2.40
CA LYS A 49 5.15 1.16 3.45
C LYS A 49 4.01 1.85 4.20
N ALA A 50 2.95 2.19 3.50
CA ALA A 50 1.83 2.95 4.06
C ALA A 50 0.73 2.07 4.68
N LEU A 51 0.88 0.75 4.67
CA LEU A 51 -0.19 -0.15 5.15
C LEU A 51 -0.64 0.13 6.58
N LYS A 52 0.31 0.37 7.48
CA LYS A 52 -0.01 0.59 8.89
C LYS A 52 -0.44 2.02 9.20
N SER A 53 -0.32 2.91 8.24
CA SER A 53 -0.60 4.34 8.40
C SER A 53 -1.81 4.77 7.58
N ASP A 54 -2.65 3.84 7.20
CA ASP A 54 -3.86 4.09 6.41
C ASP A 54 -3.58 4.87 5.11
N GLY A 55 -2.45 4.58 4.50
CA GLY A 55 -2.06 5.18 3.22
C GLY A 55 -1.21 6.43 3.33
N LEU A 56 -0.92 6.90 4.54
CA LEU A 56 -0.12 8.11 4.71
C LEU A 56 1.36 7.80 4.85
N ILE A 57 2.19 8.51 4.10
CA ILE A 57 3.64 8.47 4.25
C ILE A 57 4.08 9.84 4.73
N ASP A 58 4.51 9.93 5.99
CA ASP A 58 4.94 11.18 6.59
C ASP A 58 6.32 11.59 6.12
N TYR A 59 6.54 12.90 6.06
CA TYR A 59 7.87 13.44 5.82
C TYR A 59 8.47 13.81 7.19
N ARG A 60 9.56 13.15 7.55
CA ARG A 60 10.22 13.34 8.85
C ARG A 60 11.17 14.51 8.88
N GLN A 61 11.43 15.12 7.72
CA GLN A 61 12.34 16.26 7.58
C GLN A 61 13.79 15.95 7.97
N ILE A 62 14.19 14.70 7.83
CA ILE A 62 15.57 14.27 8.09
C ILE A 62 16.42 14.47 6.84
N LEU A 63 15.86 14.18 5.68
CA LEU A 63 16.51 14.39 4.38
C LEU A 63 15.87 15.59 3.69
N PRO A 64 16.51 16.11 2.61
CA PRO A 64 16.02 17.33 1.96
C PRO A 64 14.61 17.28 1.41
N SER A 65 14.11 16.11 1.09
CA SER A 65 12.75 15.95 0.57
C SER A 65 12.14 14.64 0.99
N ILE A 66 10.83 14.52 0.89
CA ILE A 66 10.14 13.26 1.16
C ILE A 66 10.58 12.18 0.16
N GLU A 67 10.84 12.57 -1.08
CA GLU A 67 11.31 11.64 -2.10
C GLU A 67 12.64 11.00 -1.67
N ASP A 68 13.53 11.77 -1.08
CA ASP A 68 14.79 11.24 -0.59
C ASP A 68 14.58 10.26 0.56
N GLU A 69 13.65 10.57 1.47
CA GLU A 69 13.33 9.68 2.59
C GLU A 69 12.68 8.38 2.12
N ILE A 70 11.74 8.49 1.20
CA ILE A 70 11.10 7.30 0.61
C ILE A 70 12.15 6.45 -0.10
N ALA A 71 13.01 7.09 -0.90
CA ALA A 71 14.05 6.38 -1.64
C ALA A 71 14.95 5.57 -0.71
N LEU A 72 15.34 6.14 0.42
CA LEU A 72 16.14 5.45 1.41
C LEU A 72 15.39 4.25 1.97
N ASP A 73 14.13 4.46 2.34
CA ASP A 73 13.31 3.42 2.98
C ASP A 73 13.00 2.24 2.07
N ILE A 74 12.75 2.49 0.79
CA ILE A 74 12.40 1.42 -0.14
C ILE A 74 13.60 0.91 -0.96
N GLY A 75 14.75 1.57 -0.84
CA GLY A 75 15.97 1.12 -1.51
C GLY A 75 16.00 1.39 -3.01
N VAL A 76 15.48 2.53 -3.43
CA VAL A 76 15.43 2.93 -4.83
C VAL A 76 16.13 4.29 -4.97
N GLU A 77 16.70 4.57 -6.13
CA GLU A 77 17.37 5.85 -6.38
C GLU A 77 16.40 7.02 -6.23
N PRO A 78 16.81 8.11 -5.56
CA PRO A 78 15.93 9.27 -5.36
C PRO A 78 15.34 9.84 -6.64
N GLU A 79 16.12 9.85 -7.73
CA GLU A 79 15.63 10.38 -9.01
C GLU A 79 14.46 9.56 -9.55
N ILE A 80 14.48 8.25 -9.33
CA ILE A 80 13.40 7.37 -9.75
C ILE A 80 12.17 7.63 -8.89
N VAL A 81 12.34 7.83 -7.59
CA VAL A 81 11.22 8.13 -6.70
C VAL A 81 10.59 9.48 -7.06
N LYS A 82 11.41 10.49 -7.39
CA LYS A 82 10.90 11.79 -7.84
C LYS A 82 10.05 11.65 -9.09
N ALA A 83 10.54 10.90 -10.07
CA ALA A 83 9.78 10.65 -11.30
C ALA A 83 8.50 9.87 -11.00
N ALA A 84 8.59 8.86 -10.15
CA ALA A 84 7.43 8.07 -9.76
C ALA A 84 6.34 8.91 -9.11
N LEU A 85 6.72 9.76 -8.15
CA LEU A 85 5.74 10.62 -7.48
C LEU A 85 5.12 11.62 -8.42
N THR A 86 5.90 12.21 -9.32
CA THR A 86 5.38 13.14 -10.32
C THR A 86 4.30 12.47 -11.17
N TRP A 87 4.55 11.27 -11.66
CA TRP A 87 3.57 10.55 -12.46
C TRP A 87 2.38 10.07 -11.64
N MET A 88 2.63 9.59 -10.43
CA MET A 88 1.55 9.13 -9.55
C MET A 88 0.60 10.28 -9.18
N GLU A 89 1.12 11.48 -8.98
CA GLU A 89 0.28 12.65 -8.75
C GLU A 89 -0.58 12.96 -9.97
N ARG A 90 0.01 12.93 -11.16
CA ARG A 90 -0.72 13.19 -12.41
C ARG A 90 -1.81 12.17 -12.67
N LEU A 91 -1.60 10.94 -12.25
CA LEU A 91 -2.52 9.84 -12.47
C LEU A 91 -3.49 9.63 -11.30
N ASP A 92 -3.49 10.55 -10.34
CA ASP A 92 -4.35 10.49 -9.15
C ASP A 92 -4.18 9.20 -8.33
N LEU A 93 -2.95 8.71 -8.28
CA LEU A 93 -2.63 7.56 -7.44
C LEU A 93 -2.16 7.98 -6.05
N VAL A 94 -1.62 9.19 -5.93
CA VAL A 94 -1.21 9.76 -4.65
C VAL A 94 -1.58 11.25 -4.61
N GLU A 95 -1.62 11.80 -3.40
CA GLU A 95 -1.90 13.20 -3.18
C GLU A 95 -0.91 13.76 -2.17
N ARG A 96 -0.40 14.96 -2.43
CA ARG A 96 0.41 15.67 -1.43
C ARG A 96 -0.52 16.30 -0.42
N VAL A 97 -0.21 16.12 0.84
CA VAL A 97 -1.02 16.68 1.92
C VAL A 97 -0.16 17.56 2.82
N ASP A 98 -0.75 18.14 3.85
CA ASP A 98 -0.05 19.09 4.71
C ASP A 98 1.24 18.51 5.30
N GLY A 99 2.28 19.34 5.41
CA GLY A 99 3.58 18.91 5.93
C GLY A 99 4.41 18.13 4.93
N ASP A 100 4.10 18.26 3.65
CA ASP A 100 4.78 17.55 2.56
C ASP A 100 4.68 16.02 2.66
N ALA A 101 3.69 15.53 3.38
CA ALA A 101 3.39 14.11 3.43
C ALA A 101 2.71 13.66 2.13
N VAL A 102 2.74 12.37 1.87
CA VAL A 102 2.12 11.78 0.69
C VAL A 102 1.03 10.81 1.14
N MET A 103 -0.17 11.02 0.61
CA MET A 103 -1.30 10.12 0.87
C MET A 103 -1.51 9.22 -0.35
N MET A 104 -1.48 7.91 -0.12
CA MET A 104 -1.84 6.94 -1.16
C MET A 104 -3.35 6.98 -1.31
N LEU A 105 -3.82 7.29 -2.51
CA LEU A 105 -5.26 7.38 -2.73
C LEU A 105 -5.86 5.97 -2.86
N ALA A 106 -7.04 5.81 -2.27
CA ALA A 106 -7.70 4.53 -2.28
C ALA A 106 -8.16 4.16 -3.69
N ARG A 107 -7.82 2.97 -4.12
CA ARG A 107 -8.22 2.44 -5.41
C ARG A 107 -8.70 1.02 -5.21
N SER A 108 -9.87 0.88 -4.60
CA SER A 108 -10.42 -0.42 -4.24
C SER A 108 -10.61 -1.34 -5.44
N GLU A 109 -10.74 -0.78 -6.64
CA GLU A 109 -10.82 -1.57 -7.86
C GLU A 109 -9.48 -2.18 -8.27
N LEU A 110 -8.37 -1.71 -7.70
CA LEU A 110 -7.02 -2.19 -8.03
C LEU A 110 -6.37 -2.94 -6.88
N ILE A 111 -6.51 -2.40 -5.68
CA ILE A 111 -5.81 -2.88 -4.50
C ILE A 111 -6.75 -2.93 -3.31
N GLU A 112 -6.71 -4.02 -2.59
CA GLU A 112 -7.46 -4.16 -1.35
C GLU A 112 -6.47 -4.37 -0.22
N ILE A 113 -6.68 -3.69 0.89
CA ILE A 113 -5.84 -3.80 2.07
C ILE A 113 -6.55 -4.64 3.11
N GLY A 114 -5.86 -5.62 3.65
CA GLY A 114 -6.39 -6.45 4.71
C GLY A 114 -5.50 -6.47 5.93
N ARG A 115 -6.06 -6.89 7.06
CA ARG A 115 -5.33 -7.08 8.31
C ARG A 115 -5.52 -8.49 8.80
N GLU A 116 -4.55 -8.96 9.56
CA GLU A 116 -4.70 -10.24 10.22
C GLU A 116 -5.94 -10.23 11.10
N GLY A 117 -6.74 -11.27 11.02
CA GLY A 117 -8.00 -11.38 11.77
C GLY A 117 -9.23 -11.13 10.91
N GLU A 118 -9.14 -10.27 9.93
CA GLU A 118 -10.27 -10.02 9.04
C GLU A 118 -10.64 -11.23 8.20
N SER A 119 -9.62 -11.95 7.71
CA SER A 119 -9.84 -13.18 6.95
C SER A 119 -10.48 -14.25 7.81
N ALA A 120 -9.98 -14.42 9.02
CA ALA A 120 -10.51 -15.42 9.94
C ALA A 120 -11.96 -15.12 10.29
N GLU A 121 -12.26 -13.84 10.50
CA GLU A 121 -13.63 -13.41 10.80
C GLU A 121 -14.57 -13.64 9.62
N ARG A 122 -14.11 -13.33 8.41
CA ARG A 122 -14.89 -13.59 7.19
C ARG A 122 -15.16 -15.09 7.00
N MET A 123 -14.17 -15.91 7.23
CA MET A 123 -14.31 -17.37 7.12
C MET A 123 -15.28 -17.90 8.18
N ARG A 124 -15.21 -17.36 9.38
CA ARG A 124 -16.14 -17.74 10.44
C ARG A 124 -17.58 -17.41 10.07
N ARG A 125 -17.81 -16.20 9.55
CA ARG A 125 -19.14 -15.78 9.10
C ARG A 125 -19.65 -16.65 7.97
N TYR A 126 -18.78 -17.03 7.06
CA TYR A 126 -19.11 -17.91 5.96
C TYR A 126 -19.54 -19.29 6.47
N ARG A 127 -18.79 -19.84 7.42
CA ARG A 127 -19.11 -21.15 8.03
C ARG A 127 -20.44 -21.10 8.76
N GLU A 128 -20.71 -20.04 9.48
CA GLU A 128 -21.99 -19.86 10.19
C GLU A 128 -23.16 -19.82 9.21
N ARG A 129 -23.03 -19.07 8.12
CA ARG A 129 -24.06 -19.01 7.10
C ARG A 129 -24.29 -20.36 6.46
N LYS A 130 -23.23 -21.09 6.19
CA LYS A 130 -23.34 -22.41 5.57
C LYS A 130 -23.99 -23.41 6.51
N ALA A 131 -23.65 -23.36 7.79
CA ALA A 131 -24.24 -24.19 8.81
C ALA A 131 -25.76 -23.94 8.92
N SER A 132 -26.14 -22.66 8.91
CA SER A 132 -27.57 -22.31 8.94
C SER A 132 -28.32 -22.83 7.73
N GLN A 133 -27.73 -22.84 6.58
CA GLN A 133 -28.33 -23.36 5.37
C GLN A 133 -28.46 -24.88 5.39
N CYS A 134 -27.57 -25.56 6.06
CA CYS A 134 -27.60 -27.01 6.15
C CYS A 134 -28.61 -27.53 7.16
N ASP A 135 -29.06 -26.71 8.07
CA ASP A 135 -30.03 -27.09 9.09
C ASP A 135 -31.49 -26.91 8.65
N GLY A 136 -31.69 -26.64 7.41
CA GLY A 136 -33.02 -26.44 6.91
C GLY A 136 -33.73 -27.73 6.52
#